data_7fe6e789d07c417c0e72d72ab01cc05e
#
_entry.id   7fe6e789d07c417c0e72d72ab01cc05e
#
_cell.length_a   1.000
_cell.length_b   1.000
_cell.length_c   1.000
_cell.angle_alpha   90.00
_cell.angle_beta   90.00
_cell.angle_gamma   90.00
#
_symmetry.space_group_name_H-M   'P 1'
#
loop_
_entity.id
_entity.type
_entity.pdbx_description
1 polymer ?
#
loop_
_entity_poly.entity_id
_entity_poly.type
_entity_poly.pdbx_seq_one_letter_code
_entity_poly.pdbx_strand_id
1 'polypeptide(L)'
;MERDKYMWSKTRKRLNNLLAGSLKGRLVYNHEVYTTNKYKYNSEMHVFYIYLDKQIIFATNPLGEEKYSGEISNMLKEVDKNEEFILYKALEKLHYSALSKSIYETGYISIQPLMKHLHKYIYTISIDEALTSENYIYHIFAIFDRRLGKRRLIEIVKNVDTEPEWFRKYVIIRAKAEGMI
;
A
#
# COMPACT_ATOMS: atom_id res chain seq x y z
N MET A 1 -23.74 9.71 0.25
CA MET A 1 -23.24 9.31 1.57
C MET A 1 -21.99 8.41 1.56
N GLU A 2 -21.52 7.90 0.40
CA GLU A 2 -20.29 7.10 0.29
C GLU A 2 -18.99 7.93 0.15
N ARG A 3 -19.04 9.15 -0.38
CA ARG A 3 -17.85 10.01 -0.60
C ARG A 3 -17.10 10.36 0.71
N ASP A 4 -17.79 10.42 1.84
CA ASP A 4 -17.18 10.77 3.14
C ASP A 4 -16.30 9.64 3.73
N LYS A 5 -16.51 8.41 3.28
CA LYS A 5 -15.86 7.22 3.84
C LYS A 5 -14.36 7.19 3.55
N TYR A 6 -13.94 7.75 2.41
CA TYR A 6 -12.55 7.73 1.94
C TYR A 6 -11.88 9.11 1.96
N MET A 7 -12.37 10.04 2.79
CA MET A 7 -11.78 11.36 2.88
C MET A 7 -10.37 11.28 3.46
N TRP A 8 -9.37 11.71 2.67
CA TRP A 8 -7.95 11.62 3.03
C TRP A 8 -7.63 12.24 4.39
N SER A 9 -8.16 13.41 4.72
CA SER A 9 -7.92 14.07 6.00
C SER A 9 -8.34 13.21 7.20
N LYS A 10 -9.47 12.53 7.11
CA LYS A 10 -9.95 11.60 8.14
C LYS A 10 -9.06 10.36 8.23
N THR A 11 -8.72 9.78 7.09
CA THR A 11 -7.83 8.61 6.98
C THR A 11 -6.46 8.93 7.58
N ARG A 12 -5.85 10.04 7.18
CA ARG A 12 -4.55 10.50 7.69
C ARG A 12 -4.57 10.71 9.21
N LYS A 13 -5.61 11.35 9.74
CA LYS A 13 -5.77 11.53 11.19
C LYS A 13 -5.81 10.19 11.92
N ARG A 14 -6.51 9.20 11.38
CA ARG A 14 -6.60 7.86 11.97
C ARG A 14 -5.28 7.11 11.90
N LEU A 15 -4.59 7.14 10.75
CA LEU A 15 -3.26 6.54 10.59
C LEU A 15 -2.26 7.15 11.60
N ASN A 16 -2.25 8.48 11.75
CA ASN A 16 -1.40 9.14 12.73
C ASN A 16 -1.73 8.74 14.18
N ASN A 17 -2.99 8.46 14.48
CA ASN A 17 -3.39 7.96 15.81
C ASN A 17 -2.92 6.52 16.06
N LEU A 18 -2.80 5.71 15.00
CA LEU A 18 -2.29 4.34 15.09
C LEU A 18 -0.76 4.30 15.09
N LEU A 19 -0.08 5.37 14.67
CA LEU A 19 1.36 5.43 14.59
C LEU A 19 2.01 5.22 15.94
N ALA A 20 3.08 4.40 15.96
CA ALA A 20 3.89 4.17 17.15
C ALA A 20 4.50 5.45 17.70
N GLY A 21 4.63 5.53 19.01
CA GLY A 21 5.12 6.72 19.70
C GLY A 21 6.51 7.17 19.24
N SER A 22 7.41 6.21 19.04
CA SER A 22 8.79 6.42 18.57
C SER A 22 8.91 7.01 17.15
N LEU A 23 7.85 6.90 16.34
CA LEU A 23 7.79 7.40 14.98
C LEU A 23 7.01 8.72 14.85
N LYS A 24 6.32 9.15 15.92
CA LYS A 24 5.56 10.41 15.89
C LYS A 24 6.48 11.60 15.64
N GLY A 25 6.05 12.48 14.72
CA GLY A 25 6.83 13.65 14.30
C GLY A 25 7.92 13.35 13.27
N ARG A 26 8.30 12.08 13.09
CA ARG A 26 9.32 11.63 12.14
C ARG A 26 8.70 11.00 10.90
N LEU A 27 7.70 10.10 11.09
CA LEU A 27 6.98 9.46 10.00
C LEU A 27 5.71 10.26 9.66
N VAL A 28 5.56 10.56 8.37
CA VAL A 28 4.45 11.36 7.84
C VAL A 28 3.80 10.64 6.67
N TYR A 29 2.48 10.47 6.74
CA TYR A 29 1.65 10.03 5.62
C TYR A 29 1.19 11.25 4.83
N ASN A 30 1.40 11.26 3.53
CA ASN A 30 1.01 12.35 2.65
C ASN A 30 0.32 11.84 1.38
N HIS A 31 -0.50 12.67 0.80
CA HIS A 31 -1.18 12.43 -0.48
C HIS A 31 -1.10 13.72 -1.28
N GLU A 32 -0.56 13.62 -2.48
CA GLU A 32 -0.38 14.74 -3.40
C GLU A 32 -1.15 14.47 -4.69
N VAL A 33 -1.62 15.54 -5.28
CA VAL A 33 -2.36 15.52 -6.55
C VAL A 33 -1.56 16.33 -7.56
N TYR A 34 -1.17 15.69 -8.64
CA TYR A 34 -0.47 16.31 -9.75
C TYR A 34 -1.42 16.43 -10.92
N THR A 35 -1.55 17.64 -11.46
CA THR A 35 -2.30 17.88 -12.69
C THR A 35 -1.36 17.72 -13.88
N THR A 36 -1.64 16.78 -14.77
CA THR A 36 -0.84 16.60 -15.97
C THR A 36 -1.56 17.18 -17.17
N ASN A 37 -0.93 18.12 -17.89
CA ASN A 37 -1.41 18.66 -19.15
C ASN A 37 -1.02 17.77 -20.34
N LYS A 38 -0.46 16.58 -20.09
CA LYS A 38 0.11 15.70 -21.11
C LYS A 38 -0.92 15.01 -22.00
N TYR A 39 -2.15 14.93 -21.54
CA TYR A 39 -3.26 14.36 -22.29
C TYR A 39 -4.33 15.43 -22.53
N LYS A 40 -5.05 15.33 -23.65
CA LYS A 40 -6.13 16.24 -24.05
C LYS A 40 -7.24 16.46 -22.99
N TYR A 41 -7.16 15.71 -21.89
CA TYR A 41 -8.01 15.82 -20.71
C TYR A 41 -7.10 16.07 -19.51
N ASN A 42 -7.43 17.08 -18.71
CA ASN A 42 -6.80 17.32 -17.41
C ASN A 42 -6.98 16.08 -16.55
N SER A 43 -5.97 15.22 -16.49
CA SER A 43 -5.99 14.05 -15.64
C SER A 43 -5.26 14.38 -14.34
N GLU A 44 -5.93 14.16 -13.23
CA GLU A 44 -5.33 14.24 -11.91
C GLU A 44 -4.61 12.93 -11.60
N MET A 45 -3.34 13.01 -11.26
CA MET A 45 -2.54 11.89 -10.82
C MET A 45 -2.36 11.97 -9.30
N HIS A 46 -2.87 10.99 -8.61
CA HIS A 46 -2.84 10.91 -7.16
C HIS A 46 -1.70 10.02 -6.69
N VAL A 47 -0.80 10.56 -5.88
CA VAL A 47 0.34 9.82 -5.31
C VAL A 47 0.27 9.86 -3.78
N PHE A 48 0.38 8.69 -3.18
CA PHE A 48 0.50 8.55 -1.74
C PHE A 48 1.96 8.33 -1.36
N TYR A 49 2.40 8.98 -0.31
CA TYR A 49 3.77 8.92 0.21
C TYR A 49 3.80 8.54 1.69
N ILE A 50 4.84 7.80 2.06
CA ILE A 50 5.30 7.68 3.45
C ILE A 50 6.68 8.33 3.51
N TYR A 51 6.81 9.36 4.32
CA TYR A 51 8.07 10.02 4.62
C TYR A 51 8.58 9.59 5.99
N LEU A 52 9.89 9.39 6.11
CA LEU A 52 10.61 9.30 7.37
C LEU A 52 11.70 10.36 7.38
N ASP A 53 11.70 11.25 8.39
CA ASP A 53 12.67 12.33 8.52
C ASP A 53 12.82 13.13 7.20
N LYS A 54 11.70 13.42 6.55
CA LYS A 54 11.57 14.12 5.25
C LYS A 54 12.05 13.32 4.02
N GLN A 55 12.51 12.09 4.18
CA GLN A 55 12.89 11.21 3.06
C GLN A 55 11.72 10.29 2.70
N ILE A 56 11.49 10.08 1.40
CA ILE A 56 10.48 9.15 0.91
C ILE A 56 10.96 7.73 1.14
N ILE A 57 10.21 6.96 1.93
CA ILE A 57 10.46 5.53 2.16
C ILE A 57 9.49 4.63 1.41
N PHE A 58 8.33 5.17 1.02
CA PHE A 58 7.33 4.52 0.18
C PHE A 58 6.60 5.56 -0.66
N ALA A 59 6.31 5.22 -1.91
CA ALA A 59 5.45 6.01 -2.80
C ALA A 59 4.61 5.07 -3.66
N THR A 60 3.35 5.44 -3.91
CA THR A 60 2.54 4.76 -4.92
C THR A 60 2.95 5.22 -6.31
N ASN A 61 2.85 4.31 -7.29
CA ASN A 61 3.11 4.65 -8.67
C ASN A 61 1.83 4.44 -9.51
N PRO A 62 1.10 5.49 -9.85
CA PRO A 62 -0.14 5.39 -10.63
C PRO A 62 0.07 4.91 -12.07
N LEU A 63 1.28 5.09 -12.65
CA LEU A 63 1.56 4.69 -14.03
C LEU A 63 1.61 3.18 -14.24
N GLY A 64 1.80 2.40 -13.17
CA GLY A 64 1.81 0.95 -13.25
C GLY A 64 0.46 0.35 -13.62
N GLU A 65 -0.63 1.00 -13.20
CA GLU A 65 -2.00 0.56 -13.49
C GLU A 65 -2.33 0.73 -14.98
N GLU A 66 -1.86 1.81 -15.63
CA GLU A 66 -2.05 2.04 -17.07
C GLU A 66 -1.30 0.99 -17.91
N LYS A 67 -0.08 0.62 -17.51
CA LYS A 67 0.71 -0.40 -18.20
C LYS A 67 0.02 -1.76 -18.14
N TYR A 68 -0.44 -2.18 -16.97
CA TYR A 68 -1.16 -3.44 -16.78
C TYR A 68 -2.51 -3.47 -17.50
N SER A 69 -3.28 -2.38 -17.44
CA SER A 69 -4.54 -2.25 -18.18
C SER A 69 -4.33 -2.35 -19.68
N GLY A 70 -3.23 -1.79 -20.20
CA GLY A 70 -2.84 -1.90 -21.60
C GLY A 70 -2.47 -3.33 -22.00
N GLU A 71 -1.72 -4.05 -21.18
CA GLU A 71 -1.36 -5.45 -21.40
C GLU A 71 -2.58 -6.37 -21.39
N ILE A 72 -3.47 -6.22 -20.39
CA ILE A 72 -4.74 -6.95 -20.32
C ILE A 72 -5.63 -6.63 -21.53
N SER A 73 -5.76 -5.38 -21.92
CA SER A 73 -6.55 -4.97 -23.08
C SER A 73 -6.01 -5.55 -24.38
N ASN A 74 -4.70 -5.70 -24.52
CA ASN A 74 -4.10 -6.34 -25.69
C ASN A 74 -4.32 -7.87 -25.69
N MET A 75 -4.21 -8.52 -24.54
CA MET A 75 -4.52 -9.95 -24.41
C MET A 75 -5.98 -10.25 -24.72
N LEU A 76 -6.92 -9.40 -24.29
CA LEU A 76 -8.36 -9.57 -24.58
C LEU A 76 -8.74 -9.37 -26.05
N LYS A 77 -7.94 -8.64 -26.83
CA LYS A 77 -8.17 -8.50 -28.29
C LYS A 77 -7.95 -9.77 -29.08
N GLU A 78 -7.17 -10.71 -28.54
CA GLU A 78 -6.81 -11.97 -29.16
C GLU A 78 -7.75 -13.13 -28.81
N VAL A 79 -8.77 -12.88 -27.96
CA VAL A 79 -9.67 -13.91 -27.43
C VAL A 79 -11.06 -13.81 -28.03
N ASP A 80 -11.71 -14.98 -28.25
CA ASP A 80 -13.09 -15.04 -28.69
C ASP A 80 -14.03 -14.36 -27.70
N LYS A 81 -14.98 -13.56 -28.22
CA LYS A 81 -15.93 -12.77 -27.44
C LYS A 81 -16.76 -13.57 -26.44
N ASN A 82 -16.94 -14.88 -26.69
CA ASN A 82 -17.69 -15.75 -25.80
C ASN A 82 -16.87 -16.20 -24.57
N GLU A 83 -15.55 -16.16 -24.64
CA GLU A 83 -14.63 -16.47 -23.54
C GLU A 83 -14.12 -15.21 -22.85
N GLU A 84 -14.33 -14.03 -23.46
CA GLU A 84 -13.80 -12.75 -22.99
C GLU A 84 -14.17 -12.46 -21.54
N PHE A 85 -15.40 -12.75 -21.11
CA PHE A 85 -15.85 -12.49 -19.76
C PHE A 85 -15.20 -13.40 -18.69
N ILE A 86 -14.98 -14.67 -19.04
CA ILE A 86 -14.35 -15.65 -18.14
C ILE A 86 -12.87 -15.32 -18.02
N LEU A 87 -12.23 -15.03 -19.15
CA LEU A 87 -10.84 -14.63 -19.19
C LEU A 87 -10.62 -13.29 -18.47
N TYR A 88 -11.50 -12.31 -18.66
CA TYR A 88 -11.45 -11.04 -17.95
C TYR A 88 -11.47 -11.22 -16.43
N LYS A 89 -12.37 -12.05 -15.88
CA LYS A 89 -12.41 -12.37 -14.45
C LYS A 89 -11.18 -13.12 -13.97
N ALA A 90 -10.63 -14.03 -14.76
CA ALA A 90 -9.42 -14.75 -14.43
C ALA A 90 -8.20 -13.82 -14.45
N LEU A 91 -8.11 -12.94 -15.46
CA LEU A 91 -7.07 -11.92 -15.57
C LEU A 91 -7.19 -10.85 -14.46
N GLU A 92 -8.42 -10.45 -14.12
CA GLU A 92 -8.67 -9.54 -12.99
C GLU A 92 -8.16 -10.16 -11.68
N LYS A 93 -8.43 -11.44 -11.44
CA LYS A 93 -7.93 -12.17 -10.27
C LYS A 93 -6.40 -12.32 -10.28
N LEU A 94 -5.81 -12.63 -11.43
CA LEU A 94 -4.36 -12.67 -11.64
C LEU A 94 -3.74 -11.29 -11.53
N HIS A 95 -4.41 -10.26 -12.05
CA HIS A 95 -4.00 -8.87 -11.95
C HIS A 95 -3.97 -8.41 -10.48
N TYR A 96 -5.01 -8.69 -9.69
CA TYR A 96 -4.99 -8.38 -8.26
C TYR A 96 -3.91 -9.16 -7.50
N SER A 97 -3.64 -10.39 -7.85
CA SER A 97 -2.58 -11.22 -7.28
C SER A 97 -1.18 -10.75 -7.71
N ALA A 98 -0.98 -10.45 -8.98
CA ALA A 98 0.27 -9.91 -9.52
C ALA A 98 0.49 -8.45 -9.09
N LEU A 99 -0.58 -7.62 -9.02
CA LEU A 99 -0.54 -6.29 -8.44
C LEU A 99 -0.16 -6.35 -6.97
N SER A 100 -0.74 -7.24 -6.20
CA SER A 100 -0.30 -7.42 -4.84
C SER A 100 1.19 -7.72 -4.80
N LYS A 101 1.75 -8.55 -5.62
CA LYS A 101 3.17 -8.88 -5.66
C LYS A 101 4.05 -7.75 -6.20
N SER A 102 3.66 -7.07 -7.28
CA SER A 102 4.42 -5.96 -7.87
C SER A 102 4.31 -4.65 -7.08
N ILE A 103 3.21 -4.43 -6.34
CA ILE A 103 3.04 -3.31 -5.41
C ILE A 103 4.21 -3.23 -4.43
N TYR A 104 4.79 -4.36 -4.05
CA TYR A 104 5.83 -4.45 -3.03
C TYR A 104 7.21 -4.19 -3.55
N GLU A 105 7.44 -4.67 -4.75
CA GLU A 105 8.72 -4.50 -5.41
C GLU A 105 8.82 -3.12 -6.05
N THR A 106 7.70 -2.56 -6.51
CA THR A 106 7.67 -1.36 -7.36
C THR A 106 6.76 -0.22 -6.91
N GLY A 107 5.93 -0.43 -5.88
CA GLY A 107 4.97 0.59 -5.39
C GLY A 107 3.77 0.83 -6.33
N TYR A 108 3.48 -0.09 -7.25
CA TYR A 108 2.40 0.04 -8.22
C TYR A 108 1.01 -0.18 -7.60
N ILE A 109 0.51 0.79 -6.88
CA ILE A 109 -0.89 0.82 -6.46
C ILE A 109 -1.50 2.19 -6.74
N SER A 110 -2.69 2.23 -7.33
CA SER A 110 -3.43 3.47 -7.45
C SER A 110 -4.05 3.89 -6.13
N ILE A 111 -4.38 5.17 -6.02
CA ILE A 111 -4.91 5.75 -4.78
C ILE A 111 -6.23 5.09 -4.35
N GLN A 112 -7.09 4.69 -5.29
CA GLN A 112 -8.41 4.16 -4.95
C GLN A 112 -8.34 2.78 -4.26
N PRO A 113 -7.65 1.75 -4.80
CA PRO A 113 -7.39 0.51 -4.10
C PRO A 113 -6.67 0.74 -2.77
N LEU A 114 -5.65 1.60 -2.74
CA LEU A 114 -4.95 1.93 -1.51
C LEU A 114 -5.90 2.45 -0.44
N MET A 115 -6.77 3.41 -0.77
CA MET A 115 -7.72 3.97 0.20
C MET A 115 -8.70 2.92 0.73
N LYS A 116 -9.13 1.96 -0.11
CA LYS A 116 -9.96 0.82 0.35
C LYS A 116 -9.18 -0.05 1.35
N HIS A 117 -7.92 -0.36 1.04
CA HIS A 117 -7.05 -1.14 1.95
C HIS A 117 -6.80 -0.38 3.26
N LEU A 118 -6.49 0.90 3.20
CA LEU A 118 -6.29 1.73 4.40
C LEU A 118 -7.54 1.79 5.27
N HIS A 119 -8.72 1.94 4.64
CA HIS A 119 -9.97 1.91 5.38
C HIS A 119 -10.18 0.56 6.07
N LYS A 120 -9.99 -0.56 5.36
CA LYS A 120 -10.09 -1.90 5.94
C LYS A 120 -9.08 -2.09 7.08
N TYR A 121 -7.83 -1.67 6.88
CA TYR A 121 -6.78 -1.73 7.90
C TYR A 121 -7.14 -0.96 9.18
N ILE A 122 -7.68 0.26 9.03
CA ILE A 122 -8.00 1.14 10.16
C ILE A 122 -9.19 0.65 10.97
N TYR A 123 -10.22 0.10 10.30
CA TYR A 123 -11.53 -0.11 10.94
C TYR A 123 -11.94 -1.56 11.10
N THR A 124 -11.30 -2.48 10.38
CA THR A 124 -11.82 -3.86 10.28
C THR A 124 -10.81 -4.91 10.73
N ILE A 125 -9.55 -4.78 10.34
CA ILE A 125 -8.55 -5.82 10.61
C ILE A 125 -7.80 -5.60 11.92
N SER A 126 -7.58 -6.70 12.62
CA SER A 126 -6.66 -6.72 13.78
C SER A 126 -5.21 -6.63 13.34
N ILE A 127 -4.32 -6.35 14.30
CA ILE A 127 -2.87 -6.32 14.02
C ILE A 127 -2.34 -7.70 13.63
N ASP A 128 -2.92 -8.76 14.18
CA ASP A 128 -2.54 -10.14 13.87
C ASP A 128 -2.94 -10.52 12.45
N GLU A 129 -4.17 -10.24 12.05
CA GLU A 129 -4.62 -10.42 10.68
C GLU A 129 -3.80 -9.59 9.69
N ALA A 130 -3.40 -8.37 10.07
CA ALA A 130 -2.56 -7.53 9.21
C ALA A 130 -1.18 -8.14 8.97
N LEU A 131 -0.57 -8.74 9.99
CA LEU A 131 0.76 -9.36 9.91
C LEU A 131 0.77 -10.73 9.22
N THR A 132 -0.37 -11.42 9.16
CA THR A 132 -0.49 -12.74 8.51
C THR A 132 -1.17 -12.65 7.14
N SER A 133 -1.59 -11.46 6.73
CA SER A 133 -2.26 -11.23 5.45
C SER A 133 -1.31 -11.45 4.27
N GLU A 134 -1.83 -11.98 3.18
CA GLU A 134 -1.11 -11.95 1.89
C GLU A 134 -1.00 -10.52 1.31
N ASN A 135 -1.74 -9.58 1.86
CA ASN A 135 -1.70 -8.18 1.43
C ASN A 135 -0.65 -7.40 2.20
N TYR A 136 0.48 -7.18 1.59
CA TYR A 136 1.64 -6.51 2.17
C TYR A 136 1.40 -5.03 2.56
N ILE A 137 0.45 -4.35 1.95
CA ILE A 137 0.06 -3.02 2.41
C ILE A 137 -0.23 -3.07 3.91
N TYR A 138 -0.92 -4.11 4.36
CA TYR A 138 -1.20 -4.28 5.77
C TYR A 138 0.04 -4.51 6.60
N HIS A 139 1.05 -5.25 6.08
CA HIS A 139 2.33 -5.44 6.76
C HIS A 139 3.07 -4.12 6.95
N ILE A 140 3.14 -3.27 5.91
CA ILE A 140 3.82 -1.96 5.98
C ILE A 140 3.17 -1.08 7.04
N PHE A 141 1.83 -1.04 7.09
CA PHE A 141 1.15 -0.25 8.11
C PHE A 141 1.24 -0.88 9.50
N ALA A 142 1.17 -2.23 9.59
CA ALA A 142 1.27 -2.96 10.85
C ALA A 142 2.60 -2.75 11.55
N ILE A 143 3.74 -2.74 10.81
CA ILE A 143 5.07 -2.55 11.42
C ILE A 143 5.20 -1.16 12.05
N PHE A 144 4.51 -0.14 11.52
CA PHE A 144 4.53 1.22 12.06
C PHE A 144 3.45 1.48 13.12
N ASP A 145 2.53 0.54 13.32
CA ASP A 145 1.39 0.67 14.20
C ASP A 145 1.78 0.47 15.69
N ARG A 146 1.23 1.30 16.58
CA ARG A 146 1.39 1.15 18.03
C ARG A 146 0.73 -0.10 18.59
N ARG A 147 -0.27 -0.68 17.88
CA ARG A 147 -0.91 -1.94 18.27
C ARG A 147 0.04 -3.13 18.17
N LEU A 148 1.12 -2.99 17.37
CA LEU A 148 2.23 -3.92 17.37
C LEU A 148 3.04 -3.70 18.65
N GLY A 149 2.77 -4.49 19.68
CA GLY A 149 3.44 -4.40 20.97
C GLY A 149 4.93 -4.77 20.88
N LYS A 150 5.71 -4.26 21.83
CA LYS A 150 7.17 -4.45 21.88
C LYS A 150 7.60 -5.92 21.79
N ARG A 151 6.88 -6.83 22.44
CA ARG A 151 7.20 -8.27 22.43
C ARG A 151 7.16 -8.84 21.00
N ARG A 152 6.10 -8.58 20.25
CA ARG A 152 5.96 -9.05 18.86
C ARG A 152 7.00 -8.39 17.93
N LEU A 153 7.26 -7.10 18.13
CA LEU A 153 8.30 -6.42 17.37
C LEU A 153 9.67 -7.08 17.58
N ILE A 154 10.03 -7.46 18.81
CA ILE A 154 11.27 -8.20 19.09
C ILE A 154 11.31 -9.51 18.33
N GLU A 155 10.21 -10.25 18.27
CA GLU A 155 10.12 -11.52 17.52
C GLU A 155 10.34 -11.29 16.01
N ILE A 156 9.72 -10.27 15.44
CA ILE A 156 9.91 -9.90 14.02
C ILE A 156 11.36 -9.48 13.76
N VAL A 157 11.94 -8.66 14.63
CA VAL A 157 13.33 -8.20 14.49
C VAL A 157 14.33 -9.36 14.57
N LYS A 158 14.13 -10.33 15.45
CA LYS A 158 14.96 -11.54 15.53
C LYS A 158 14.96 -12.35 14.25
N ASN A 159 13.85 -12.35 13.54
CA ASN A 159 13.66 -13.11 12.30
C ASN A 159 13.76 -12.23 11.04
N VAL A 160 14.29 -11.01 11.16
CA VAL A 160 14.29 -10.03 10.06
C VAL A 160 14.98 -10.55 8.79
N ASP A 161 16.00 -11.38 8.92
CA ASP A 161 16.73 -11.96 7.79
C ASP A 161 15.90 -12.97 6.99
N THR A 162 14.87 -13.55 7.58
CA THR A 162 13.94 -14.44 6.90
C THR A 162 12.80 -13.69 6.20
N GLU A 163 12.61 -12.43 6.54
CA GLU A 163 11.59 -11.59 5.91
C GLU A 163 11.98 -11.20 4.48
N PRO A 164 11.01 -10.99 3.58
CA PRO A 164 11.27 -10.48 2.23
C PRO A 164 12.06 -9.17 2.26
N GLU A 165 13.01 -8.99 1.36
CA GLU A 165 13.91 -7.84 1.30
C GLU A 165 13.17 -6.49 1.34
N TRP A 166 12.08 -6.38 0.58
CA TRP A 166 11.26 -5.18 0.54
C TRP A 166 10.65 -4.84 1.93
N PHE A 167 10.36 -5.83 2.79
CA PHE A 167 9.78 -5.61 4.11
C PHE A 167 10.84 -5.34 5.19
N ARG A 168 12.03 -5.96 5.07
CA ARG A 168 13.14 -5.78 6.02
C ARG A 168 13.45 -4.32 6.30
N LYS A 169 13.46 -3.46 5.28
CA LYS A 169 13.73 -2.02 5.44
C LYS A 169 12.77 -1.36 6.44
N TYR A 170 11.49 -1.72 6.42
CA TYR A 170 10.49 -1.16 7.33
C TYR A 170 10.63 -1.69 8.75
N VAL A 171 10.97 -2.98 8.89
CA VAL A 171 11.29 -3.59 10.19
C VAL A 171 12.50 -2.90 10.83
N ILE A 172 13.56 -2.69 10.05
CA ILE A 172 14.78 -2.00 10.52
C ILE A 172 14.48 -0.56 10.93
N ILE A 173 13.69 0.17 10.15
CA ILE A 173 13.24 1.53 10.49
C ILE A 173 12.55 1.54 11.86
N ARG A 174 11.61 0.62 12.07
CA ARG A 174 10.88 0.53 13.33
C ARG A 174 11.78 0.12 14.49
N ALA A 175 12.65 -0.86 14.30
CA ALA A 175 13.58 -1.33 15.33
C ALA A 175 14.54 -0.22 15.78
N LYS A 176 15.09 0.54 14.82
CA LYS A 176 15.93 1.73 15.13
C LYS A 176 15.17 2.79 15.91
N ALA A 177 13.92 3.08 15.51
CA ALA A 177 13.10 4.05 16.21
C ALA A 177 12.78 3.64 17.66
N GLU A 178 12.72 2.33 17.96
CA GLU A 178 12.52 1.80 19.30
C GLU A 178 13.83 1.57 20.08
N GLY A 179 15.00 1.86 19.48
CA GLY A 179 16.32 1.63 20.09
C GLY A 179 16.66 0.15 20.31
N MET A 180 16.22 -0.73 19.39
CA MET A 180 16.46 -2.17 19.46
C MET A 180 17.74 -2.59 18.72
N ILE A 181 18.15 -1.78 17.76
CA ILE A 181 19.35 -1.96 16.91
C ILE A 181 20.00 -0.60 16.62
#